data_cc4c27aaa7b7a5ffed61b1a110fa36e8
#
_entry.id   cc4c27aaa7b7a5ffed61b1a110fa36e8
#
_cell.length_a   1.000
_cell.length_b   1.000
_cell.length_c   1.000
_cell.angle_alpha   90.00
_cell.angle_beta   90.00
_cell.angle_gamma   90.00
#
_symmetry.space_group_name_H-M   'P 1'
#
loop_
_entity.id
_entity.type
_entity.pdbx_description
1 polymer ?
#
loop_
_entity_poly.entity_id
_entity_poly.type
_entity_poly.pdbx_seq_one_letter_code
_entity_poly.pdbx_strand_id
1 'polypeptide(L)'
;MHGRSGTCTNLSMKKILTLLCFSLTLVCLSGQSGQLRVGTACVDVSPTVTPFQLRSGKSSFVHDPLHVRAVAFENEKGRAVICLIDAIGIGREMSDIAKSKAAKKTGWKTEEMLICATHTHSAPKGGTGIPGREAYDKLKYQKLEEAIVLAIERLQLAKIAFSSEEEPSEVRNRRWFLQPGTMPPNPLGEKDQVKTNANRNHLVMPAGPVDPQLCVIDVRNSRNKPLALIANYALHYVGGVPKKIDDQGREVGMASADYFGEFSRIMPYRIGGSNPPADFVAMMTNGASGDINNLVFSGTRAPRSPFEQIRIVATNTADAAWRAVKKIETYETKPVIATRQREVNLPYREPNEREIKLAKDLLQRTRKERDAINS
;
A
#
# COMPACT_ATOMS: atom_id res chain seq x y z
N MET A 1 -14.96 -60.80 -69.77
CA MET A 1 -15.38 -61.44 -68.50
C MET A 1 -14.78 -60.79 -67.36
N HIS A 2 -15.61 -60.17 -66.61
CA HIS A 2 -15.55 -59.70 -65.23
C HIS A 2 -14.20 -59.37 -64.60
N GLY A 3 -13.90 -58.06 -64.49
CA GLY A 3 -12.95 -57.46 -63.55
C GLY A 3 -13.75 -56.82 -62.42
N ARG A 4 -13.28 -57.00 -61.18
CA ARG A 4 -13.79 -56.28 -60.00
C ARG A 4 -12.77 -55.20 -59.54
N SER A 5 -13.22 -53.98 -59.57
CA SER A 5 -12.54 -52.83 -58.97
C SER A 5 -12.62 -52.85 -57.45
N GLY A 6 -11.50 -52.77 -56.80
CA GLY A 6 -11.41 -52.56 -55.35
C GLY A 6 -11.17 -51.09 -55.02
N THR A 7 -12.18 -50.45 -54.45
CA THR A 7 -12.05 -49.11 -53.87
C THR A 7 -11.36 -49.15 -52.54
N CYS A 8 -10.14 -48.64 -52.47
CA CYS A 8 -9.44 -48.35 -51.18
C CYS A 8 -9.99 -47.06 -50.57
N THR A 9 -10.58 -47.20 -49.42
CA THR A 9 -11.15 -46.10 -48.63
C THR A 9 -10.06 -45.24 -47.97
N ASN A 10 -9.97 -43.98 -48.41
CA ASN A 10 -9.19 -42.90 -47.77
C ASN A 10 -9.85 -42.44 -46.46
N LEU A 11 -9.67 -43.20 -45.37
CA LEU A 11 -10.27 -42.86 -44.08
C LEU A 11 -9.32 -43.07 -42.93
N SER A 12 -8.10 -42.54 -42.99
CA SER A 12 -7.18 -42.76 -41.87
C SER A 12 -6.32 -41.56 -41.48
N MET A 13 -5.92 -40.70 -42.42
CA MET A 13 -4.94 -39.65 -42.09
C MET A 13 -5.49 -38.43 -41.32
N LYS A 14 -6.75 -38.02 -41.58
CA LYS A 14 -7.32 -36.85 -40.86
C LYS A 14 -7.66 -37.15 -39.39
N LYS A 15 -8.09 -38.37 -39.06
CA LYS A 15 -8.38 -38.74 -37.65
C LYS A 15 -7.11 -38.96 -36.80
N ILE A 16 -6.01 -39.40 -37.37
CA ILE A 16 -4.75 -39.55 -36.67
C ILE A 16 -4.12 -38.18 -36.42
N LEU A 17 -4.21 -37.24 -37.35
CA LEU A 17 -3.69 -35.89 -37.16
C LEU A 17 -4.48 -35.08 -36.08
N THR A 18 -5.78 -35.26 -35.99
CA THR A 18 -6.63 -34.65 -34.98
C THR A 18 -6.37 -35.25 -33.57
N LEU A 19 -6.15 -36.53 -33.45
CA LEU A 19 -5.75 -37.17 -32.17
C LEU A 19 -4.31 -36.77 -31.71
N LEU A 20 -3.36 -36.61 -32.63
CA LEU A 20 -2.03 -36.12 -32.29
C LEU A 20 -2.05 -34.66 -31.86
N CYS A 21 -2.83 -33.79 -32.48
CA CYS A 21 -2.98 -32.39 -32.04
C CYS A 21 -3.67 -32.28 -30.66
N PHE A 22 -4.64 -33.16 -30.34
CA PHE A 22 -5.30 -33.18 -29.04
C PHE A 22 -4.39 -33.73 -27.92
N SER A 23 -3.56 -34.72 -28.23
CA SER A 23 -2.57 -35.27 -27.28
C SER A 23 -1.40 -34.31 -27.04
N LEU A 24 -0.95 -33.51 -28.03
CA LEU A 24 0.08 -32.49 -27.84
C LEU A 24 -0.42 -31.31 -27.01
N THR A 25 -1.69 -30.91 -27.12
CA THR A 25 -2.26 -29.85 -26.26
C THR A 25 -2.49 -30.32 -24.83
N LEU A 26 -2.80 -31.60 -24.59
CA LEU A 26 -2.90 -32.16 -23.22
C LEU A 26 -1.53 -32.30 -22.53
N VAL A 27 -0.48 -32.61 -23.26
CA VAL A 27 0.89 -32.73 -22.70
C VAL A 27 1.47 -31.37 -22.31
N CYS A 28 1.10 -30.28 -23.01
CA CYS A 28 1.49 -28.93 -22.58
C CYS A 28 0.75 -28.44 -21.32
N LEU A 29 -0.45 -28.94 -21.01
CA LEU A 29 -1.21 -28.60 -19.82
C LEU A 29 -0.73 -29.32 -18.54
N SER A 30 -0.17 -30.54 -18.68
CA SER A 30 0.28 -31.34 -17.53
C SER A 30 1.60 -30.88 -16.93
N GLY A 31 2.41 -30.09 -17.66
CA GLY A 31 3.68 -29.52 -17.13
C GLY A 31 3.52 -28.23 -16.32
N GLN A 32 2.32 -27.65 -16.25
CA GLN A 32 2.06 -26.35 -15.63
C GLN A 32 1.34 -26.44 -14.26
N SER A 33 0.99 -27.67 -13.81
CA SER A 33 0.38 -27.84 -12.49
C SER A 33 1.36 -27.44 -11.39
N GLY A 34 0.90 -26.65 -10.45
CA GLY A 34 1.69 -26.16 -9.31
C GLY A 34 2.51 -24.91 -9.57
N GLN A 35 2.55 -24.39 -10.80
CA GLN A 35 3.26 -23.14 -11.09
C GLN A 35 2.53 -21.91 -10.55
N LEU A 36 3.30 -20.90 -10.15
CA LEU A 36 2.79 -19.61 -9.73
C LEU A 36 2.09 -18.89 -10.88
N ARG A 37 0.91 -18.38 -10.59
CA ARG A 37 0.20 -17.40 -11.41
C ARG A 37 0.08 -16.10 -10.64
N VAL A 38 0.32 -14.97 -11.29
CA VAL A 38 0.17 -13.65 -10.70
C VAL A 38 -0.61 -12.75 -11.63
N GLY A 39 -1.53 -11.96 -11.04
CA GLY A 39 -2.24 -10.92 -11.75
C GLY A 39 -2.16 -9.60 -11.00
N THR A 40 -2.26 -8.50 -11.74
CA THR A 40 -2.04 -7.15 -11.22
C THR A 40 -3.15 -6.20 -11.65
N ALA A 41 -3.46 -5.24 -10.78
CA ALA A 41 -4.37 -4.15 -11.11
C ALA A 41 -3.95 -2.84 -10.42
N CYS A 42 -4.18 -1.74 -11.11
CA CYS A 42 -4.05 -0.38 -10.58
C CYS A 42 -5.30 0.41 -11.00
N VAL A 43 -6.02 0.94 -10.02
CA VAL A 43 -7.33 1.60 -10.24
C VAL A 43 -7.31 2.96 -9.55
N ASP A 44 -7.77 4.00 -10.25
CA ASP A 44 -7.87 5.35 -9.70
C ASP A 44 -8.98 5.43 -8.62
N VAL A 45 -8.63 5.99 -7.46
CA VAL A 45 -9.52 6.25 -6.32
C VAL A 45 -9.51 7.71 -5.90
N SER A 46 -9.06 8.61 -6.80
CA SER A 46 -9.11 10.05 -6.56
C SER A 46 -10.55 10.51 -6.28
N PRO A 47 -10.76 11.52 -5.43
CA PRO A 47 -12.10 11.98 -5.11
C PRO A 47 -12.77 12.58 -6.35
N THR A 48 -13.98 12.11 -6.67
CA THR A 48 -14.81 12.61 -7.78
C THR A 48 -15.80 13.69 -7.34
N VAL A 49 -16.03 13.83 -6.04
CA VAL A 49 -16.91 14.83 -5.45
C VAL A 49 -16.08 15.88 -4.74
N THR A 50 -16.29 17.15 -5.11
CA THR A 50 -15.60 18.31 -4.52
C THR A 50 -16.61 19.28 -3.87
N PRO A 51 -16.25 19.99 -2.80
CA PRO A 51 -14.99 19.85 -2.05
C PRO A 51 -14.97 18.58 -1.20
N PHE A 52 -13.81 17.95 -1.10
CA PHE A 52 -13.56 16.84 -0.20
C PHE A 52 -12.85 17.30 1.10
N GLN A 53 -12.86 16.47 2.13
CA GLN A 53 -12.25 16.78 3.42
C GLN A 53 -10.84 16.21 3.53
N LEU A 54 -9.85 17.09 3.72
CA LEU A 54 -8.48 16.74 4.15
C LEU A 54 -8.31 16.96 5.66
N ARG A 55 -7.15 16.58 6.19
CA ARG A 55 -6.76 16.90 7.57
C ARG A 55 -6.68 18.43 7.78
N SER A 56 -6.19 19.15 6.79
CA SER A 56 -6.05 20.61 6.79
C SER A 56 -7.34 21.39 6.55
N GLY A 57 -8.47 20.73 6.25
CA GLY A 57 -9.73 21.39 5.93
C GLY A 57 -10.36 20.89 4.63
N LYS A 58 -11.38 21.59 4.13
CA LYS A 58 -12.01 21.29 2.83
C LYS A 58 -11.12 21.73 1.68
N SER A 59 -11.05 20.94 0.62
CA SER A 59 -10.27 21.22 -0.59
C SER A 59 -10.95 20.66 -1.83
N SER A 60 -10.64 21.25 -2.98
CA SER A 60 -11.01 20.72 -4.30
C SER A 60 -9.79 20.40 -5.16
N PHE A 61 -8.59 20.48 -4.58
CA PHE A 61 -7.34 20.30 -5.32
C PHE A 61 -6.76 18.91 -5.12
N VAL A 62 -6.58 18.20 -6.23
CA VAL A 62 -5.81 16.95 -6.31
C VAL A 62 -4.50 17.27 -7.03
N HIS A 63 -3.36 16.99 -6.40
CA HIS A 63 -2.05 17.21 -7.01
C HIS A 63 -1.68 16.05 -7.92
N ASP A 64 -1.77 14.84 -7.39
CA ASP A 64 -1.50 13.59 -8.09
C ASP A 64 -2.60 12.57 -7.78
N PRO A 65 -2.92 11.67 -8.73
CA PRO A 65 -3.98 10.72 -8.55
C PRO A 65 -3.68 9.72 -7.43
N LEU A 66 -4.73 9.36 -6.69
CA LEU A 66 -4.72 8.33 -5.66
C LEU A 66 -5.14 6.99 -6.29
N HIS A 67 -4.48 5.90 -5.90
CA HIS A 67 -4.73 4.59 -6.49
C HIS A 67 -5.04 3.52 -5.45
N VAL A 68 -5.77 2.51 -5.90
CA VAL A 68 -5.78 1.17 -5.33
C VAL A 68 -4.94 0.28 -6.23
N ARG A 69 -3.96 -0.41 -5.65
CA ARG A 69 -3.09 -1.36 -6.35
C ARG A 69 -3.29 -2.74 -5.76
N ALA A 70 -3.46 -3.75 -6.60
CA ALA A 70 -3.65 -5.12 -6.16
C ALA A 70 -2.72 -6.08 -6.90
N VAL A 71 -2.19 -7.06 -6.19
CA VAL A 71 -1.43 -8.18 -6.74
C VAL A 71 -2.04 -9.47 -6.17
N ALA A 72 -2.53 -10.32 -7.07
CA ALA A 72 -3.09 -11.63 -6.75
C ALA A 72 -2.08 -12.72 -7.08
N PHE A 73 -1.95 -13.70 -6.20
CA PHE A 73 -1.06 -14.86 -6.30
C PHE A 73 -1.90 -16.13 -6.20
N GLU A 74 -1.65 -17.09 -7.07
CA GLU A 74 -2.33 -18.38 -7.06
C GLU A 74 -1.39 -19.51 -7.49
N ASN A 75 -1.48 -20.65 -6.85
CA ASN A 75 -1.02 -21.93 -7.33
C ASN A 75 -1.89 -23.06 -6.75
N GLU A 76 -1.54 -24.34 -6.99
CA GLU A 76 -2.28 -25.48 -6.46
C GLU A 76 -2.32 -25.54 -4.92
N LYS A 77 -1.36 -24.90 -4.23
CA LYS A 77 -1.22 -24.94 -2.76
C LYS A 77 -1.92 -23.82 -2.04
N GLY A 78 -2.20 -22.70 -2.73
CA GLY A 78 -2.84 -21.58 -2.07
C GLY A 78 -3.10 -20.36 -2.94
N ARG A 79 -3.74 -19.37 -2.33
CA ARG A 79 -4.15 -18.10 -2.90
C ARG A 79 -3.86 -16.96 -1.95
N ALA A 80 -3.49 -15.80 -2.49
CA ALA A 80 -3.33 -14.58 -1.72
C ALA A 80 -3.56 -13.35 -2.58
N VAL A 81 -4.19 -12.30 -2.03
CA VAL A 81 -4.21 -10.97 -2.62
C VAL A 81 -3.59 -9.99 -1.64
N ILE A 82 -2.68 -9.16 -2.12
CA ILE A 82 -2.21 -7.95 -1.42
C ILE A 82 -2.82 -6.76 -2.16
N CYS A 83 -3.66 -5.98 -1.47
CA CYS A 83 -4.34 -4.82 -2.02
C CYS A 83 -4.00 -3.59 -1.18
N LEU A 84 -3.38 -2.58 -1.80
CA LEU A 84 -2.89 -1.36 -1.19
C LEU A 84 -3.66 -0.15 -1.70
N ILE A 85 -4.22 0.66 -0.80
CA ILE A 85 -4.89 1.92 -1.13
C ILE A 85 -4.10 3.13 -0.66
N ASP A 86 -4.06 4.19 -1.48
CA ASP A 86 -3.53 5.49 -1.08
C ASP A 86 -4.52 6.21 -0.14
N ALA A 87 -4.39 5.92 1.14
CA ALA A 87 -5.22 6.46 2.22
C ALA A 87 -4.43 6.49 3.53
N ILE A 88 -4.89 7.27 4.52
CA ILE A 88 -4.28 7.29 5.85
C ILE A 88 -4.51 5.98 6.63
N GLY A 89 -5.55 5.26 6.28
CA GLY A 89 -5.91 3.99 6.90
C GLY A 89 -7.16 3.42 6.26
N ILE A 90 -7.44 2.17 6.58
CA ILE A 90 -8.63 1.44 6.17
C ILE A 90 -9.29 0.82 7.40
N GLY A 91 -10.55 1.15 7.64
CA GLY A 91 -11.34 0.57 8.74
C GLY A 91 -11.77 -0.85 8.43
N ARG A 92 -12.03 -1.62 9.49
CA ARG A 92 -12.49 -3.01 9.38
C ARG A 92 -13.73 -3.13 8.51
N GLU A 93 -14.77 -2.35 8.77
CA GLU A 93 -16.03 -2.40 8.02
C GLU A 93 -15.82 -2.23 6.51
N MET A 94 -15.03 -1.23 6.11
CA MET A 94 -14.72 -0.99 4.70
C MET A 94 -13.95 -2.16 4.08
N SER A 95 -12.97 -2.70 4.80
CA SER A 95 -12.22 -3.88 4.38
C SER A 95 -13.13 -5.10 4.20
N ASP A 96 -14.01 -5.36 5.16
CA ASP A 96 -14.92 -6.51 5.13
C ASP A 96 -15.94 -6.39 3.99
N ILE A 97 -16.48 -5.19 3.74
CA ILE A 97 -17.37 -4.94 2.59
C ILE A 97 -16.66 -5.22 1.27
N ALA A 98 -15.46 -4.67 1.06
CA ALA A 98 -14.70 -4.85 -0.18
C ALA A 98 -14.33 -6.32 -0.41
N LYS A 99 -13.80 -7.01 0.60
CA LYS A 99 -13.44 -8.43 0.55
C LYS A 99 -14.66 -9.32 0.27
N SER A 100 -15.78 -9.08 0.97
CA SER A 100 -17.01 -9.85 0.79
C SER A 100 -17.58 -9.72 -0.62
N LYS A 101 -17.52 -8.51 -1.21
CA LYS A 101 -17.97 -8.29 -2.59
C LYS A 101 -17.04 -8.93 -3.62
N ALA A 102 -15.72 -8.81 -3.42
CA ALA A 102 -14.74 -9.47 -4.27
C ALA A 102 -14.87 -11.00 -4.19
N ALA A 103 -15.05 -11.55 -2.99
CA ALA A 103 -15.25 -12.98 -2.77
C ALA A 103 -16.47 -13.52 -3.53
N LYS A 104 -17.59 -12.79 -3.50
CA LYS A 104 -18.82 -13.17 -4.26
C LYS A 104 -18.61 -13.22 -5.76
N LYS A 105 -17.75 -12.35 -6.32
CA LYS A 105 -17.47 -12.29 -7.75
C LYS A 105 -16.44 -13.32 -8.21
N THR A 106 -15.44 -13.61 -7.37
CA THR A 106 -14.26 -14.39 -7.76
C THR A 106 -14.28 -15.83 -7.24
N GLY A 107 -15.09 -16.13 -6.23
CA GLY A 107 -15.07 -17.40 -5.51
C GLY A 107 -13.85 -17.57 -4.57
N TRP A 108 -13.02 -16.53 -4.40
CA TRP A 108 -11.94 -16.54 -3.43
C TRP A 108 -12.46 -16.22 -2.03
N LYS A 109 -11.77 -16.71 -1.00
CA LYS A 109 -12.17 -16.47 0.38
C LYS A 109 -11.68 -15.11 0.88
N THR A 110 -12.40 -14.52 1.84
CA THR A 110 -12.03 -13.24 2.44
C THR A 110 -10.69 -13.28 3.18
N GLU A 111 -10.35 -14.42 3.80
CA GLU A 111 -9.08 -14.66 4.46
C GLU A 111 -7.88 -14.78 3.49
N GLU A 112 -8.13 -14.96 2.19
CA GLU A 112 -7.11 -14.95 1.14
C GLU A 112 -6.76 -13.51 0.67
N MET A 113 -7.41 -12.49 1.25
CA MET A 113 -7.27 -11.09 0.84
C MET A 113 -6.74 -10.23 1.98
N LEU A 114 -5.57 -9.60 1.79
CA LEU A 114 -5.03 -8.57 2.66
C LEU A 114 -5.29 -7.19 2.04
N ILE A 115 -6.01 -6.32 2.75
CA ILE A 115 -6.16 -4.91 2.38
C ILE A 115 -5.37 -4.06 3.36
N CYS A 116 -4.51 -3.19 2.86
CA CYS A 116 -3.72 -2.25 3.65
C CYS A 116 -3.71 -0.86 3.01
N ALA A 117 -3.22 0.14 3.75
CA ALA A 117 -3.12 1.52 3.30
C ALA A 117 -1.67 2.00 3.31
N THR A 118 -1.32 2.91 2.41
CA THR A 118 -0.01 3.56 2.36
C THR A 118 0.29 4.41 3.60
N HIS A 119 -0.72 4.82 4.32
CA HIS A 119 -0.68 5.78 5.41
C HIS A 119 -0.33 7.22 4.96
N THR A 120 -0.61 7.56 3.68
CA THR A 120 -0.45 8.95 3.23
C THR A 120 -1.31 9.90 4.06
N HIS A 121 -0.71 10.99 4.58
CA HIS A 121 -1.40 12.01 5.35
C HIS A 121 -2.10 13.06 4.48
N SER A 122 -1.92 12.98 3.17
CA SER A 122 -2.46 13.91 2.18
C SER A 122 -3.71 13.38 1.45
N ALA A 123 -4.19 12.17 1.79
CA ALA A 123 -5.41 11.62 1.22
C ALA A 123 -6.68 12.21 1.87
N PRO A 124 -7.82 12.25 1.14
CA PRO A 124 -9.10 12.68 1.69
C PRO A 124 -9.56 11.77 2.84
N LYS A 125 -10.21 12.41 3.83
CA LYS A 125 -10.83 11.69 4.94
C LYS A 125 -12.19 11.12 4.53
N GLY A 126 -12.41 9.86 4.90
CA GLY A 126 -13.74 9.25 4.94
C GLY A 126 -14.47 9.54 6.26
N GLY A 127 -15.67 9.03 6.42
CA GLY A 127 -16.47 9.03 7.65
C GLY A 127 -17.96 9.11 7.41
N THR A 128 -18.73 8.47 8.28
CA THR A 128 -20.19 8.46 8.27
C THR A 128 -20.78 9.80 8.74
N GLY A 129 -22.03 10.11 8.38
CA GLY A 129 -22.75 11.31 8.77
C GLY A 129 -22.32 12.61 8.10
N ILE A 130 -21.39 12.55 7.12
CA ILE A 130 -20.94 13.69 6.34
C ILE A 130 -21.02 13.33 4.86
N PRO A 131 -21.97 13.88 4.07
CA PRO A 131 -22.28 13.40 2.72
C PRO A 131 -21.07 13.24 1.78
N GLY A 132 -20.16 14.21 1.74
CA GLY A 132 -18.95 14.14 0.91
C GLY A 132 -17.98 13.05 1.35
N ARG A 133 -17.90 12.75 2.66
CA ARG A 133 -17.06 11.68 3.20
C ARG A 133 -17.66 10.31 2.93
N GLU A 134 -18.97 10.18 3.05
CA GLU A 134 -19.69 8.93 2.74
C GLU A 134 -19.57 8.57 1.27
N ALA A 135 -19.70 9.55 0.37
CA ALA A 135 -19.51 9.35 -1.07
C ALA A 135 -18.09 8.86 -1.38
N TYR A 136 -17.08 9.42 -0.70
CA TYR A 136 -15.69 8.99 -0.88
C TYR A 136 -15.44 7.62 -0.26
N ASP A 137 -16.04 7.27 0.86
CA ASP A 137 -15.97 5.92 1.44
C ASP A 137 -16.62 4.89 0.51
N LYS A 138 -17.76 5.22 -0.11
CA LYS A 138 -18.39 4.39 -1.12
C LYS A 138 -17.46 4.15 -2.31
N LEU A 139 -16.81 5.18 -2.82
CA LEU A 139 -15.83 5.07 -3.90
C LEU A 139 -14.67 4.16 -3.50
N LYS A 140 -14.10 4.34 -2.30
CA LYS A 140 -12.98 3.53 -1.83
C LYS A 140 -13.28 2.03 -1.81
N TYR A 141 -14.40 1.60 -1.20
CA TYR A 141 -14.68 0.16 -1.15
C TYR A 141 -15.04 -0.41 -2.53
N GLN A 142 -15.64 0.38 -3.43
CA GLN A 142 -15.90 -0.04 -4.81
C GLN A 142 -14.59 -0.22 -5.59
N LYS A 143 -13.63 0.70 -5.42
CA LYS A 143 -12.33 0.63 -6.09
C LYS A 143 -11.41 -0.46 -5.50
N LEU A 144 -11.53 -0.76 -4.20
CA LEU A 144 -10.88 -1.91 -3.57
C LEU A 144 -11.41 -3.23 -4.16
N GLU A 145 -12.72 -3.40 -4.23
CA GLU A 145 -13.37 -4.54 -4.86
C GLU A 145 -12.91 -4.70 -6.33
N GLU A 146 -12.99 -3.62 -7.12
CA GLU A 146 -12.60 -3.59 -8.53
C GLU A 146 -11.14 -4.03 -8.73
N ALA A 147 -10.21 -3.47 -7.95
CA ALA A 147 -8.79 -3.81 -8.06
C ALA A 147 -8.51 -5.28 -7.72
N ILE A 148 -9.15 -5.82 -6.67
CA ILE A 148 -9.01 -7.22 -6.28
C ILE A 148 -9.54 -8.14 -7.39
N VAL A 149 -10.73 -7.88 -7.91
CA VAL A 149 -11.35 -8.68 -8.97
C VAL A 149 -10.50 -8.66 -10.23
N LEU A 150 -10.08 -7.48 -10.69
CA LEU A 150 -9.23 -7.34 -11.88
C LEU A 150 -7.88 -8.06 -11.72
N ALA A 151 -7.26 -7.99 -10.54
CA ALA A 151 -6.00 -8.70 -10.30
C ALA A 151 -6.20 -10.22 -10.41
N ILE A 152 -7.29 -10.76 -9.88
CA ILE A 152 -7.61 -12.19 -9.96
C ILE A 152 -7.93 -12.60 -11.40
N GLU A 153 -8.70 -11.82 -12.16
CA GLU A 153 -9.02 -12.08 -13.55
C GLU A 153 -7.81 -12.08 -14.49
N ARG A 154 -6.75 -11.33 -14.12
CA ARG A 154 -5.52 -11.18 -14.93
C ARG A 154 -4.42 -12.17 -14.57
N LEU A 155 -4.71 -13.22 -13.82
CA LEU A 155 -3.74 -14.23 -13.43
C LEU A 155 -3.06 -14.89 -14.64
N GLN A 156 -1.73 -14.81 -14.69
CA GLN A 156 -0.87 -15.39 -15.72
C GLN A 156 0.33 -16.09 -15.09
N LEU A 157 0.97 -17.01 -15.82
CA LEU A 157 2.17 -17.69 -15.36
C LEU A 157 3.26 -16.68 -14.98
N ALA A 158 3.83 -16.88 -13.81
CA ALA A 158 4.78 -15.95 -13.22
C ALA A 158 5.85 -16.66 -12.40
N LYS A 159 6.84 -15.90 -12.01
CA LYS A 159 7.90 -16.24 -11.07
C LYS A 159 8.14 -15.08 -10.12
N ILE A 160 8.61 -15.39 -8.94
CA ILE A 160 8.77 -14.45 -7.83
C ILE A 160 10.16 -14.56 -7.22
N ALA A 161 10.69 -13.44 -6.75
CA ALA A 161 11.93 -13.42 -5.98
C ALA A 161 11.85 -12.37 -4.87
N PHE A 162 12.68 -12.56 -3.85
CA PHE A 162 12.77 -11.69 -2.67
C PHE A 162 14.19 -11.14 -2.56
N SER A 163 14.30 -9.89 -2.16
CA SER A 163 15.58 -9.24 -1.88
C SER A 163 15.39 -8.06 -0.93
N SER A 164 16.48 -7.51 -0.43
CA SER A 164 16.44 -6.29 0.39
C SER A 164 17.68 -5.44 0.22
N GLU A 165 17.55 -4.16 0.59
CA GLU A 165 18.62 -3.17 0.62
C GLU A 165 18.43 -2.27 1.83
N GLU A 166 19.48 -1.62 2.30
CA GLU A 166 19.36 -0.62 3.35
C GLU A 166 19.17 0.79 2.75
N GLU A 167 18.24 1.55 3.35
CA GLU A 167 17.99 2.94 3.05
C GLU A 167 17.83 3.74 4.37
N PRO A 168 18.95 4.09 5.03
CA PRO A 168 18.90 4.74 6.35
C PRO A 168 18.61 6.24 6.29
N SER A 169 18.67 6.87 5.11
CA SER A 169 18.64 8.33 4.98
C SER A 169 17.29 8.97 5.34
N GLU A 170 16.18 8.19 5.27
CA GLU A 170 14.84 8.73 5.43
C GLU A 170 14.12 8.28 6.72
N VAL A 171 14.68 7.33 7.47
CA VAL A 171 14.07 6.83 8.71
C VAL A 171 14.74 7.41 9.95
N ARG A 172 13.95 7.98 10.85
CA ARG A 172 14.41 8.56 12.13
C ARG A 172 13.38 8.29 13.21
N ASN A 173 13.83 7.89 14.40
CA ASN A 173 12.93 7.75 15.53
C ASN A 173 12.42 9.14 15.96
N ARG A 174 11.09 9.29 16.07
CA ARG A 174 10.43 10.56 16.43
C ARG A 174 10.19 10.73 17.94
N ARG A 175 10.51 9.70 18.75
CA ARG A 175 10.44 9.74 20.20
C ARG A 175 11.82 10.01 20.76
N TRP A 176 11.93 10.91 21.72
CA TRP A 176 13.20 11.38 22.26
C TRP A 176 13.17 11.43 23.78
N PHE A 177 14.29 11.06 24.41
CA PHE A 177 14.58 11.45 25.78
C PHE A 177 14.96 12.92 25.78
N LEU A 178 14.49 13.65 26.81
CA LEU A 178 14.72 15.08 26.93
C LEU A 178 15.71 15.36 28.13
N GLN A 179 16.32 16.53 28.08
CA GLN A 179 17.13 17.04 29.18
C GLN A 179 16.33 17.03 30.49
N PRO A 180 16.96 16.73 31.64
CA PRO A 180 16.28 16.73 32.92
C PRO A 180 15.53 18.04 33.18
N GLY A 181 14.30 17.94 33.67
CA GLY A 181 13.46 19.10 33.98
C GLY A 181 12.69 19.70 32.78
N THR A 182 12.98 19.32 31.53
CA THR A 182 12.35 19.92 30.35
C THR A 182 11.16 19.13 29.80
N MET A 183 10.84 17.96 30.37
CA MET A 183 9.66 17.18 29.95
C MET A 183 8.37 17.90 30.37
N PRO A 184 7.51 18.32 29.44
CA PRO A 184 6.22 18.90 29.77
C PRO A 184 5.29 17.84 30.35
N PRO A 185 4.29 18.24 31.17
CA PRO A 185 3.27 17.30 31.59
C PRO A 185 2.44 16.83 30.41
N ASN A 186 2.00 15.57 30.45
CA ASN A 186 1.00 15.04 29.55
C ASN A 186 -0.40 15.57 29.90
N PRO A 187 -1.47 15.31 29.10
CA PRO A 187 -2.83 15.78 29.39
C PRO A 187 -3.39 15.32 30.76
N LEU A 188 -2.80 14.28 31.36
CA LEU A 188 -3.17 13.78 32.69
C LEU A 188 -2.35 14.45 33.82
N GLY A 189 -1.46 15.39 33.49
CA GLY A 189 -0.59 16.09 34.46
C GLY A 189 0.64 15.30 34.89
N GLU A 190 0.95 14.18 34.23
CA GLU A 190 2.09 13.32 34.51
C GLU A 190 3.25 13.62 33.54
N LYS A 191 4.45 13.21 33.90
CA LYS A 191 5.62 13.32 33.02
C LYS A 191 5.89 11.98 32.36
N ASP A 192 5.83 11.98 31.03
CA ASP A 192 6.19 10.82 30.22
C ASP A 192 7.71 10.59 30.24
N GLN A 193 8.15 9.37 29.94
CA GLN A 193 9.59 9.07 29.84
C GLN A 193 10.19 9.65 28.54
N VAL A 194 9.41 9.69 27.47
CA VAL A 194 9.83 10.14 26.14
C VAL A 194 8.80 11.08 25.54
N LYS A 195 9.25 11.99 24.68
CA LYS A 195 8.40 12.96 23.97
C LYS A 195 8.41 12.69 22.49
N THR A 196 7.22 12.56 21.90
CA THR A 196 7.05 12.52 20.44
C THR A 196 7.04 13.95 19.87
N ASN A 197 7.75 14.18 18.78
CA ASN A 197 7.89 15.48 18.12
C ASN A 197 8.36 16.59 19.11
N ALA A 198 9.37 16.28 19.90
CA ALA A 198 9.89 17.16 20.94
C ALA A 198 10.56 18.42 20.38
N ASN A 199 10.64 19.45 21.22
CA ASN A 199 11.41 20.65 20.90
C ASN A 199 12.90 20.30 20.74
N ARG A 200 13.50 20.74 19.64
CA ARG A 200 14.89 20.44 19.27
C ARG A 200 15.93 20.87 20.31
N ASN A 201 15.63 21.93 21.03
CA ASN A 201 16.56 22.50 22.03
C ASN A 201 16.75 21.60 23.27
N HIS A 202 15.91 20.61 23.48
CA HIS A 202 15.91 19.78 24.68
C HIS A 202 16.21 18.30 24.39
N LEU A 203 16.56 17.94 23.16
CA LEU A 203 16.83 16.57 22.76
C LEU A 203 18.12 16.04 23.38
N VAL A 204 18.07 14.83 23.95
CA VAL A 204 19.25 14.11 24.43
C VAL A 204 19.60 12.99 23.45
N MET A 205 18.69 12.02 23.26
CA MET A 205 18.91 10.89 22.36
C MET A 205 17.57 10.31 21.89
N PRO A 206 17.53 9.65 20.73
CA PRO A 206 16.35 8.90 20.30
C PRO A 206 15.99 7.80 21.29
N ALA A 207 14.69 7.53 21.45
CA ALA A 207 14.19 6.55 22.42
C ALA A 207 14.22 5.10 21.91
N GLY A 208 14.61 4.88 20.66
CA GLY A 208 14.71 3.54 20.09
C GLY A 208 15.43 3.52 18.75
N PRO A 209 15.73 2.32 18.24
CA PRO A 209 16.34 2.14 16.93
C PRO A 209 15.39 2.51 15.79
N VAL A 210 15.92 2.47 14.57
CA VAL A 210 15.16 2.52 13.33
C VAL A 210 15.42 1.23 12.54
N ASP A 211 14.49 0.85 11.67
CA ASP A 211 14.68 -0.22 10.69
C ASP A 211 14.93 0.41 9.32
N PRO A 212 16.18 0.43 8.82
CA PRO A 212 16.53 0.98 7.52
C PRO A 212 16.26 0.01 6.37
N GLN A 213 15.84 -1.23 6.64
CA GLN A 213 15.70 -2.25 5.62
C GLN A 213 14.50 -1.95 4.71
N LEU A 214 14.76 -1.89 3.41
CA LEU A 214 13.76 -1.86 2.35
C LEU A 214 13.73 -3.25 1.71
N CYS A 215 12.64 -3.98 1.93
CA CYS A 215 12.41 -5.29 1.35
C CYS A 215 11.64 -5.19 0.04
N VAL A 216 11.93 -6.08 -0.91
CA VAL A 216 11.21 -6.15 -2.19
C VAL A 216 10.78 -7.57 -2.53
N ILE A 217 9.62 -7.65 -3.17
CA ILE A 217 9.14 -8.82 -3.90
C ILE A 217 9.09 -8.41 -5.37
N ASP A 218 9.97 -8.98 -6.21
CA ASP A 218 9.95 -8.77 -7.67
C ASP A 218 9.18 -9.92 -8.33
N VAL A 219 8.23 -9.55 -9.17
CA VAL A 219 7.35 -10.49 -9.88
C VAL A 219 7.50 -10.32 -11.37
N ARG A 220 7.80 -11.40 -12.08
CA ARG A 220 7.94 -11.42 -13.53
C ARG A 220 7.08 -12.51 -14.14
N ASN A 221 6.61 -12.29 -15.36
CA ASN A 221 5.92 -13.35 -16.10
C ASN A 221 6.90 -14.43 -16.64
N SER A 222 6.36 -15.47 -17.27
CA SER A 222 7.14 -16.57 -17.85
C SER A 222 8.17 -16.12 -18.91
N ARG A 223 7.94 -14.95 -19.56
CA ARG A 223 8.86 -14.34 -20.54
C ARG A 223 9.84 -13.35 -19.90
N ASN A 224 9.99 -13.35 -18.59
CA ASN A 224 10.84 -12.42 -17.83
C ASN A 224 10.41 -10.95 -17.85
N LYS A 225 9.20 -10.63 -18.37
CA LYS A 225 8.66 -9.28 -18.35
C LYS A 225 8.21 -8.94 -16.91
N PRO A 226 8.61 -7.80 -16.34
CA PRO A 226 8.13 -7.36 -15.03
C PRO A 226 6.61 -7.21 -14.98
N LEU A 227 5.98 -7.74 -13.91
CA LEU A 227 4.55 -7.62 -13.64
C LEU A 227 4.26 -6.74 -12.43
N ALA A 228 5.02 -6.95 -11.35
CA ALA A 228 4.86 -6.16 -10.14
C ALA A 228 6.17 -6.05 -9.36
N LEU A 229 6.28 -4.97 -8.58
CA LEU A 229 7.22 -4.84 -7.48
C LEU A 229 6.44 -4.43 -6.22
N ILE A 230 6.52 -5.23 -5.18
CA ILE A 230 6.00 -4.88 -3.86
C ILE A 230 7.19 -4.54 -2.98
N ALA A 231 7.30 -3.29 -2.57
CA ALA A 231 8.30 -2.83 -1.62
C ALA A 231 7.67 -2.64 -0.24
N ASN A 232 8.45 -2.85 0.81
CA ASN A 232 8.08 -2.56 2.19
C ASN A 232 9.19 -1.77 2.88
N TYR A 233 8.83 -0.64 3.50
CA TYR A 233 9.78 0.24 4.17
C TYR A 233 9.16 0.87 5.42
N ALA A 234 9.91 0.93 6.53
CA ALA A 234 9.41 1.39 7.81
C ALA A 234 9.45 2.93 7.94
N LEU A 235 8.80 3.65 7.00
CA LEU A 235 8.78 5.11 6.98
C LEU A 235 7.40 5.70 7.24
N HIS A 236 7.23 6.40 8.37
CA HIS A 236 6.07 7.26 8.60
C HIS A 236 6.30 8.63 7.91
N TYR A 237 5.84 8.72 6.66
CA TYR A 237 6.05 9.93 5.86
C TYR A 237 5.01 11.02 6.16
N VAL A 238 5.48 12.27 6.29
CA VAL A 238 4.60 13.46 6.39
C VAL A 238 5.26 14.67 5.71
N GLY A 239 4.41 15.50 5.08
CA GLY A 239 4.80 16.82 4.58
C GLY A 239 5.19 16.84 3.10
N GLY A 240 5.69 17.99 2.67
CA GLY A 240 6.12 18.21 1.29
C GLY A 240 5.01 18.67 0.32
N VAL A 241 3.73 18.50 0.68
CA VAL A 241 2.60 19.02 -0.10
C VAL A 241 2.33 20.45 0.31
N PRO A 242 2.50 21.43 -0.58
CA PRO A 242 2.22 22.84 -0.28
C PRO A 242 0.72 23.07 -0.16
N LYS A 243 0.35 24.20 0.45
CA LYS A 243 -1.01 24.70 0.42
C LYS A 243 -1.26 25.50 -0.85
N LYS A 244 -2.53 25.58 -1.26
CA LYS A 244 -3.04 26.47 -2.30
C LYS A 244 -4.02 27.48 -1.72
N ILE A 245 -4.22 28.57 -2.42
CA ILE A 245 -5.29 29.54 -2.12
C ILE A 245 -6.52 29.11 -2.92
N ASP A 246 -7.65 28.94 -2.24
CA ASP A 246 -8.94 28.67 -2.86
C ASP A 246 -9.63 29.96 -3.36
N ASP A 247 -10.78 29.79 -4.01
CA ASP A 247 -11.57 30.92 -4.56
C ASP A 247 -12.09 31.89 -3.49
N GLN A 248 -12.00 31.52 -2.20
CA GLN A 248 -12.39 32.35 -1.05
C GLN A 248 -11.18 32.99 -0.35
N GLY A 249 -9.97 32.87 -0.95
CA GLY A 249 -8.73 33.41 -0.40
C GLY A 249 -8.16 32.62 0.78
N ARG A 250 -8.62 31.39 1.03
CA ARG A 250 -8.16 30.56 2.15
C ARG A 250 -7.05 29.61 1.74
N GLU A 251 -6.06 29.42 2.62
CA GLU A 251 -5.07 28.37 2.45
C GLU A 251 -5.70 26.99 2.67
N VAL A 252 -5.67 26.15 1.66
CA VAL A 252 -6.16 24.77 1.67
C VAL A 252 -5.08 23.79 1.23
N GLY A 253 -5.13 22.56 1.78
CA GLY A 253 -4.25 21.48 1.35
C GLY A 253 -4.62 20.94 -0.04
N MET A 254 -3.81 20.04 -0.55
CA MET A 254 -4.08 19.26 -1.77
C MET A 254 -4.06 17.78 -1.45
N ALA A 255 -4.90 16.98 -2.14
CA ALA A 255 -4.80 15.53 -2.09
C ALA A 255 -3.56 15.06 -2.87
N SER A 256 -2.83 14.11 -2.30
CA SER A 256 -1.64 13.52 -2.88
C SER A 256 -1.41 12.11 -2.32
N ALA A 257 -0.87 11.23 -3.14
CA ALA A 257 -0.37 9.93 -2.71
C ALA A 257 1.02 10.02 -2.07
N ASP A 258 1.55 11.23 -1.84
CA ASP A 258 2.86 11.51 -1.26
C ASP A 258 4.00 10.73 -1.97
N TYR A 259 5.06 10.35 -1.26
CA TYR A 259 6.17 9.60 -1.84
C TYR A 259 5.76 8.18 -2.31
N PHE A 260 4.68 7.62 -1.78
CA PHE A 260 4.19 6.30 -2.18
C PHE A 260 3.73 6.27 -3.64
N GLY A 261 2.97 7.31 -4.06
CA GLY A 261 2.54 7.48 -5.44
C GLY A 261 3.71 7.79 -6.37
N GLU A 262 4.62 8.67 -5.94
CA GLU A 262 5.81 9.03 -6.70
C GLU A 262 6.78 7.83 -6.87
N PHE A 263 6.98 7.01 -5.82
CA PHE A 263 7.69 5.73 -5.92
C PHE A 263 7.08 4.83 -7.00
N SER A 264 5.76 4.67 -6.96
CA SER A 264 5.04 3.83 -7.93
C SER A 264 5.18 4.35 -9.36
N ARG A 265 5.34 5.67 -9.54
CA ARG A 265 5.57 6.30 -10.84
C ARG A 265 7.01 6.15 -11.33
N ILE A 266 8.00 6.14 -10.43
CA ILE A 266 9.43 6.03 -10.76
C ILE A 266 9.83 4.58 -11.09
N MET A 267 9.34 3.61 -10.33
CA MET A 267 9.78 2.21 -10.43
C MET A 267 9.64 1.57 -11.80
N PRO A 268 8.57 1.79 -12.59
CA PRO A 268 8.49 1.27 -13.95
C PRO A 268 9.70 1.66 -14.82
N TYR A 269 10.17 2.89 -14.69
CA TYR A 269 11.33 3.40 -15.44
C TYR A 269 12.66 2.84 -14.90
N ARG A 270 12.79 2.59 -13.60
CA ARG A 270 13.97 1.91 -13.03
C ARG A 270 14.12 0.48 -13.54
N ILE A 271 13.01 -0.23 -13.69
CA ILE A 271 12.98 -1.64 -14.12
C ILE A 271 12.97 -1.78 -15.64
N GLY A 272 12.20 -0.96 -16.34
CA GLY A 272 11.97 -1.07 -17.78
C GLY A 272 12.75 -0.06 -18.65
N GLY A 273 13.53 0.84 -18.02
CA GLY A 273 14.26 1.88 -18.72
C GLY A 273 13.32 2.88 -19.40
N SER A 274 13.64 3.29 -20.63
CA SER A 274 12.85 4.26 -21.41
C SER A 274 11.49 3.71 -21.89
N ASN A 275 11.28 2.42 -21.85
CA ASN A 275 10.04 1.75 -22.30
C ASN A 275 9.46 0.85 -21.18
N PRO A 276 8.91 1.45 -20.12
CA PRO A 276 8.37 0.69 -19.01
C PRO A 276 7.16 -0.16 -19.45
N PRO A 277 6.97 -1.37 -18.85
CA PRO A 277 5.80 -2.19 -19.12
C PRO A 277 4.50 -1.48 -18.71
N ALA A 278 3.53 -1.36 -19.61
CA ALA A 278 2.27 -0.65 -19.36
C ALA A 278 1.44 -1.24 -18.19
N ASP A 279 1.52 -2.57 -18.00
CA ASP A 279 0.75 -3.30 -16.98
C ASP A 279 1.54 -3.53 -15.68
N PHE A 280 2.72 -2.92 -15.54
CA PHE A 280 3.55 -3.08 -14.35
C PHE A 280 2.97 -2.31 -13.17
N VAL A 281 2.82 -2.99 -12.03
CA VAL A 281 2.33 -2.40 -10.79
C VAL A 281 3.44 -2.34 -9.75
N ALA A 282 3.88 -1.13 -9.40
CA ALA A 282 4.74 -0.92 -8.25
C ALA A 282 3.92 -0.42 -7.06
N MET A 283 4.17 -0.97 -5.87
CA MET A 283 3.55 -0.51 -4.62
C MET A 283 4.58 -0.43 -3.50
N MET A 284 4.47 0.61 -2.67
CA MET A 284 5.24 0.79 -1.46
C MET A 284 4.30 0.61 -0.26
N THR A 285 4.46 -0.50 0.46
CA THR A 285 3.74 -0.76 1.70
C THR A 285 4.50 -0.17 2.89
N ASN A 286 3.76 0.18 3.94
CA ASN A 286 4.34 0.76 5.13
C ASN A 286 4.70 -0.34 6.14
N GLY A 287 5.95 -0.34 6.60
CA GLY A 287 6.43 -1.23 7.64
C GLY A 287 6.08 -0.74 9.06
N ALA A 288 6.82 -1.20 10.07
CA ALA A 288 6.65 -0.79 11.46
C ALA A 288 7.16 0.65 11.66
N SER A 289 6.28 1.64 11.45
CA SER A 289 6.63 3.05 11.37
C SER A 289 6.00 3.95 12.45
N GLY A 290 5.36 3.37 13.47
CA GLY A 290 4.63 4.13 14.48
C GLY A 290 5.47 5.12 15.31
N ASP A 291 6.75 4.87 15.46
CA ASP A 291 7.72 5.73 16.13
C ASP A 291 8.74 6.37 15.18
N ILE A 292 8.54 6.26 13.87
CA ILE A 292 9.42 6.77 12.82
C ILE A 292 8.87 8.05 12.19
N ASN A 293 9.74 8.86 11.61
CA ASN A 293 9.40 9.99 10.76
C ASN A 293 10.56 10.35 9.82
N ASN A 294 10.23 11.04 8.72
CA ASN A 294 11.20 11.59 7.78
C ASN A 294 11.77 12.96 8.20
N LEU A 295 11.34 13.51 9.35
CA LEU A 295 11.83 14.78 9.85
C LEU A 295 13.22 14.67 10.45
N VAL A 296 14.06 15.68 10.25
CA VAL A 296 15.33 15.83 10.95
C VAL A 296 15.05 16.48 12.31
N PHE A 297 15.17 15.71 13.38
CA PHE A 297 14.92 16.19 14.74
C PHE A 297 16.13 16.93 15.34
N SER A 298 17.35 16.46 15.07
CA SER A 298 18.61 17.12 15.48
C SER A 298 19.23 17.84 14.28
N GLY A 299 19.68 19.07 14.48
CA GLY A 299 20.28 19.87 13.42
C GLY A 299 19.24 20.60 12.54
N THR A 300 19.71 21.18 11.45
CA THR A 300 18.92 21.97 10.51
C THR A 300 18.86 21.29 9.16
N ARG A 301 17.71 21.35 8.52
CA ARG A 301 17.53 21.02 7.10
C ARG A 301 17.23 22.31 6.36
N ALA A 302 17.89 22.55 5.24
CA ALA A 302 17.54 23.65 4.35
C ALA A 302 16.07 23.58 3.94
N PRO A 303 15.38 24.71 3.77
CA PRO A 303 14.06 24.77 3.17
C PRO A 303 14.04 24.05 1.83
N ARG A 304 12.98 23.31 1.54
CA ARG A 304 12.77 22.61 0.28
C ARG A 304 11.64 23.26 -0.51
N SER A 305 11.78 23.22 -1.81
CA SER A 305 10.73 23.65 -2.74
C SER A 305 9.48 22.77 -2.61
N PRO A 306 8.31 23.23 -3.04
CA PRO A 306 7.10 22.45 -3.11
C PRO A 306 7.32 21.07 -3.76
N PHE A 307 6.85 20.00 -3.12
CA PHE A 307 6.97 18.58 -3.54
C PHE A 307 8.42 18.03 -3.64
N GLU A 308 9.45 18.83 -3.41
CA GLU A 308 10.85 18.38 -3.49
C GLU A 308 11.14 17.25 -2.50
N GLN A 309 10.65 17.36 -1.25
CA GLN A 309 10.80 16.31 -0.24
C GLN A 309 10.19 14.97 -0.70
N ILE A 310 9.01 15.02 -1.32
CA ILE A 310 8.32 13.84 -1.86
C ILE A 310 9.20 13.17 -2.93
N ARG A 311 9.72 13.95 -3.88
CA ARG A 311 10.60 13.44 -4.95
C ARG A 311 11.89 12.84 -4.43
N ILE A 312 12.55 13.49 -3.45
CA ILE A 312 13.79 12.97 -2.86
C ILE A 312 13.56 11.63 -2.20
N VAL A 313 12.55 11.53 -1.31
CA VAL A 313 12.25 10.29 -0.60
C VAL A 313 11.86 9.18 -1.58
N ALA A 314 11.01 9.49 -2.55
CA ALA A 314 10.61 8.53 -3.58
C ALA A 314 11.80 8.05 -4.43
N THR A 315 12.72 8.95 -4.78
CA THR A 315 13.93 8.61 -5.54
C THR A 315 14.85 7.72 -4.72
N ASN A 316 15.15 8.09 -3.48
CA ASN A 316 16.04 7.31 -2.60
C ASN A 316 15.50 5.88 -2.38
N THR A 317 14.20 5.77 -2.10
CA THR A 317 13.56 4.46 -1.90
C THR A 317 13.45 3.66 -3.20
N ALA A 318 13.20 4.30 -4.35
CA ALA A 318 13.18 3.63 -5.65
C ALA A 318 14.58 3.14 -6.08
N ASP A 319 15.61 3.92 -5.80
CA ASP A 319 17.00 3.53 -6.07
C ASP A 319 17.43 2.36 -5.16
N ALA A 320 17.05 2.37 -3.87
CA ALA A 320 17.28 1.25 -2.97
C ALA A 320 16.53 -0.01 -3.44
N ALA A 321 15.24 0.12 -3.80
CA ALA A 321 14.47 -0.99 -4.36
C ALA A 321 15.10 -1.54 -5.63
N TRP A 322 15.59 -0.69 -6.51
CA TRP A 322 16.30 -1.12 -7.72
C TRP A 322 17.62 -1.82 -7.42
N ARG A 323 18.42 -1.34 -6.45
CA ARG A 323 19.61 -2.06 -5.99
C ARG A 323 19.26 -3.43 -5.43
N ALA A 324 18.19 -3.54 -4.65
CA ALA A 324 17.70 -4.83 -4.16
C ALA A 324 17.32 -5.78 -5.31
N VAL A 325 16.57 -5.31 -6.31
CA VAL A 325 16.19 -6.11 -7.49
C VAL A 325 17.43 -6.59 -8.26
N LYS A 326 18.47 -5.77 -8.39
CA LYS A 326 19.71 -6.16 -9.08
C LYS A 326 20.51 -7.27 -8.39
N LYS A 327 20.28 -7.51 -7.10
CA LYS A 327 20.88 -8.63 -6.34
C LYS A 327 20.17 -9.97 -6.58
N ILE A 328 19.01 -9.97 -7.25
CA ILE A 328 18.23 -11.19 -7.49
C ILE A 328 18.89 -12.00 -8.61
N GLU A 329 19.36 -13.19 -8.28
CA GLU A 329 19.96 -14.13 -9.22
C GLU A 329 18.95 -15.18 -9.71
N THR A 330 18.03 -15.60 -8.83
CA THR A 330 17.10 -16.70 -9.12
C THR A 330 15.65 -16.32 -8.76
N TYR A 331 14.71 -16.92 -9.48
CA TYR A 331 13.28 -16.75 -9.27
C TYR A 331 12.60 -18.09 -9.04
N GLU A 332 11.73 -18.14 -8.04
CA GLU A 332 10.91 -19.30 -7.71
C GLU A 332 9.62 -19.32 -8.56
N THR A 333 9.33 -20.46 -9.17
CA THR A 333 8.12 -20.66 -10.00
C THR A 333 7.05 -21.49 -9.29
N LYS A 334 7.37 -22.11 -8.15
CA LYS A 334 6.46 -22.96 -7.35
C LYS A 334 6.52 -22.62 -5.85
N PRO A 335 6.39 -21.33 -5.47
CA PRO A 335 6.45 -20.93 -4.07
C PRO A 335 5.32 -21.55 -3.26
N VAL A 336 5.51 -21.65 -1.95
CA VAL A 336 4.41 -21.98 -1.04
C VAL A 336 3.61 -20.69 -0.80
N ILE A 337 2.31 -20.72 -1.11
CA ILE A 337 1.37 -19.64 -0.81
C ILE A 337 0.48 -20.10 0.33
N ALA A 338 0.42 -19.33 1.41
CA ALA A 338 -0.45 -19.60 2.54
C ALA A 338 -0.98 -18.28 3.13
N THR A 339 -2.26 -18.26 3.47
CA THR A 339 -2.90 -17.15 4.18
C THR A 339 -3.53 -17.66 5.47
N ARG A 340 -3.49 -16.86 6.52
CA ARG A 340 -4.20 -17.13 7.77
C ARG A 340 -4.74 -15.83 8.32
N GLN A 341 -5.98 -15.88 8.79
CA GLN A 341 -6.62 -14.80 9.52
C GLN A 341 -7.03 -15.31 10.91
N ARG A 342 -6.77 -14.50 11.94
CA ARG A 342 -7.20 -14.77 13.31
C ARG A 342 -7.81 -13.50 13.89
N GLU A 343 -8.95 -13.64 14.54
CA GLU A 343 -9.52 -12.61 15.38
C GLU A 343 -8.91 -12.67 16.77
N VAL A 344 -8.52 -11.52 17.29
CA VAL A 344 -7.93 -11.39 18.63
C VAL A 344 -8.70 -10.32 19.38
N ASN A 345 -9.21 -10.69 20.56
CA ASN A 345 -9.80 -9.72 21.48
C ASN A 345 -8.69 -9.02 22.26
N LEU A 346 -8.57 -7.71 22.04
CA LEU A 346 -7.65 -6.87 22.79
C LEU A 346 -8.45 -6.06 23.82
N PRO A 347 -8.13 -6.15 25.12
CA PRO A 347 -8.80 -5.32 26.12
C PRO A 347 -8.44 -3.85 25.89
N TYR A 348 -9.42 -2.98 26.07
CA TYR A 348 -9.16 -1.57 26.18
C TYR A 348 -8.48 -1.26 27.52
N ARG A 349 -7.57 -0.27 27.53
CA ARG A 349 -7.08 0.31 28.76
C ARG A 349 -8.26 1.03 29.45
N GLU A 350 -8.60 0.62 30.64
CA GLU A 350 -9.62 1.29 31.43
C GLU A 350 -9.01 2.51 32.14
N PRO A 351 -9.63 3.70 32.06
CA PRO A 351 -9.19 4.86 32.81
C PRO A 351 -9.46 4.65 34.30
N ASN A 352 -8.52 5.06 35.14
CA ASN A 352 -8.70 5.06 36.59
C ASN A 352 -9.64 6.20 37.05
N GLU A 353 -10.06 6.20 38.33
CA GLU A 353 -10.98 7.18 38.87
C GLU A 353 -10.48 8.62 38.75
N ARG A 354 -9.16 8.88 38.94
CA ARG A 354 -8.54 10.18 38.78
C ARG A 354 -8.66 10.66 37.31
N GLU A 355 -8.39 9.79 36.36
CA GLU A 355 -8.51 10.09 34.93
C GLU A 355 -9.94 10.38 34.51
N ILE A 356 -10.91 9.60 35.05
CA ILE A 356 -12.34 9.82 34.82
C ILE A 356 -12.77 11.18 35.38
N LYS A 357 -12.33 11.53 36.60
CA LYS A 357 -12.62 12.83 37.20
C LYS A 357 -12.06 13.96 36.35
N LEU A 358 -10.76 13.88 35.98
CA LEU A 358 -10.13 14.87 35.13
C LEU A 358 -10.83 15.04 33.78
N ALA A 359 -11.24 13.93 33.15
CA ALA A 359 -11.98 14.00 31.91
C ALA A 359 -13.33 14.71 32.06
N LYS A 360 -14.07 14.46 33.17
CA LYS A 360 -15.33 15.15 33.48
C LYS A 360 -15.09 16.64 33.70
N ASP A 361 -14.06 17.03 34.42
CA ASP A 361 -13.72 18.44 34.67
C ASP A 361 -13.34 19.14 33.36
N LEU A 362 -12.55 18.49 32.47
CA LEU A 362 -12.19 19.03 31.16
C LEU A 362 -13.40 19.22 30.25
N LEU A 363 -14.40 18.32 30.29
CA LEU A 363 -15.62 18.45 29.51
C LEU A 363 -16.50 19.62 29.94
N GLN A 364 -16.39 20.03 31.22
CA GLN A 364 -17.15 21.18 31.75
C GLN A 364 -16.51 22.54 31.42
N ARG A 365 -15.22 22.56 31.02
CA ARG A 365 -14.50 23.79 30.65
C ARG A 365 -15.07 24.40 29.38
N THR A 366 -14.93 25.70 29.23
CA THR A 366 -15.29 26.39 27.99
C THR A 366 -14.46 25.89 26.81
N ARG A 367 -14.96 26.09 25.60
CA ARG A 367 -14.20 25.70 24.39
C ARG A 367 -12.82 26.37 24.33
N LYS A 368 -12.75 27.67 24.73
CA LYS A 368 -11.51 28.45 24.77
C LYS A 368 -10.49 27.85 25.73
N GLU A 369 -10.90 27.40 26.92
CA GLU A 369 -10.03 26.76 27.90
C GLU A 369 -9.56 25.39 27.42
N ARG A 370 -10.44 24.62 26.74
CA ARG A 370 -10.05 23.33 26.16
C ARG A 370 -9.05 23.48 25.00
N ASP A 371 -9.24 24.50 24.15
CA ASP A 371 -8.35 24.76 23.02
C ASP A 371 -6.97 25.22 23.52
N ALA A 372 -6.88 25.98 24.60
CA ALA A 372 -5.65 26.41 25.23
C ALA A 372 -4.83 25.25 25.89
N ILE A 373 -5.49 24.15 26.29
CA ILE A 373 -4.82 22.97 26.84
C ILE A 373 -4.23 22.10 25.72
N ASN A 374 -4.81 22.12 24.54
CA ASN A 374 -4.43 21.30 23.39
C ASN A 374 -3.39 21.98 22.48
N SER A 375 -3.04 23.24 22.72
CA SER A 375 -1.99 24.01 22.01
C SER A 375 -0.62 23.82 22.67
#